data_e3d8f7ce517a3e8ee96bb6b7f14f9495
#
_entry.id   e3d8f7ce517a3e8ee96bb6b7f14f9495
#
_cell.length_a   1.000
_cell.length_b   1.000
_cell.length_c   1.000
_cell.angle_alpha   90.00
_cell.angle_beta   90.00
_cell.angle_gamma   90.00
#
_symmetry.space_group_name_H-M   'P 1'
#
loop_
_entity.id
_entity.type
_entity.pdbx_description
1 polymer ?
#
loop_
_entity_poly.entity_id
_entity_poly.type
_entity_poly.pdbx_seq_one_letter_code
_entity_poly.pdbx_strand_id
1 'polypeptide(L)'
;VYTYKAPAFIASLGNHVVGMGQSTMVEVAPSLEKSDGVTITYKASVADGSIASAAIAEDGKLTIRGLKTGTTQVQVEASDGISTPVQTSIPVRVVKDASEPVYSVYPIPATTELNIVLNPAIQRANIQIYSLSGVKALDRDYTVAGIGKVKLLVKNLAPGAYTLRVQSAQGSYTKAFVKK
;
A
#
# COMPACT_ATOMS: atom_id res chain seq x y z
N VAL A 1 31.15 -21.08 24.55
CA VAL A 1 31.67 -19.83 23.93
C VAL A 1 30.47 -19.13 23.33
N TYR A 2 30.08 -17.99 23.93
CA TYR A 2 29.04 -17.13 23.35
C TYR A 2 29.66 -16.38 22.17
N THR A 3 29.18 -16.62 20.98
CA THR A 3 29.57 -15.86 19.79
C THR A 3 28.65 -14.65 19.69
N TYR A 4 29.16 -13.45 19.91
CA TYR A 4 28.43 -12.23 19.70
C TYR A 4 28.09 -12.10 18.22
N LYS A 5 26.82 -11.79 17.91
CA LYS A 5 26.33 -11.49 16.58
C LYS A 5 25.71 -10.08 16.59
N ALA A 6 26.26 -9.20 15.77
CA ALA A 6 25.72 -7.86 15.59
C ALA A 6 24.28 -7.91 15.06
N PRO A 7 23.39 -6.98 15.44
CA PRO A 7 22.05 -6.93 14.92
C PRO A 7 22.06 -6.73 13.39
N ALA A 8 21.11 -7.38 12.71
CA ALA A 8 20.92 -7.23 11.26
C ALA A 8 19.45 -7.39 10.90
N PHE A 9 18.94 -6.57 9.98
CA PHE A 9 17.64 -6.79 9.40
C PHE A 9 17.70 -7.95 8.41
N ILE A 10 16.91 -8.99 8.67
CA ILE A 10 16.86 -10.23 7.89
C ILE A 10 15.65 -10.31 6.95
N ALA A 11 14.69 -9.39 7.11
CA ALA A 11 13.49 -9.31 6.30
C ALA A 11 13.12 -7.86 6.01
N SER A 12 12.48 -7.63 4.85
CA SER A 12 11.88 -6.34 4.53
C SER A 12 10.64 -6.11 5.40
N LEU A 13 10.48 -4.89 5.90
CA LEU A 13 9.27 -4.47 6.62
C LEU A 13 8.10 -4.11 5.69
N GLY A 14 8.28 -4.30 4.37
CA GLY A 14 7.24 -4.11 3.36
C GLY A 14 6.90 -2.64 3.07
N ASN A 15 5.88 -2.48 2.22
CA ASN A 15 5.31 -1.17 1.89
C ASN A 15 3.99 -1.00 2.64
N HIS A 16 3.74 0.18 3.20
CA HIS A 16 2.53 0.44 3.97
C HIS A 16 1.67 1.53 3.33
N VAL A 17 0.36 1.29 3.34
CA VAL A 17 -0.65 2.28 2.96
C VAL A 17 -1.45 2.64 4.19
N VAL A 18 -1.55 3.93 4.48
CA VAL A 18 -2.20 4.46 5.68
C VAL A 18 -3.22 5.51 5.26
N GLY A 19 -4.42 5.47 5.82
CA GLY A 19 -5.42 6.52 5.62
C GLY A 19 -5.02 7.81 6.33
N MET A 20 -5.42 8.95 5.77
CA MET A 20 -5.24 10.25 6.42
C MET A 20 -6.00 10.26 7.77
N GLY A 21 -5.31 10.62 8.85
CA GLY A 21 -5.84 10.56 10.22
C GLY A 21 -5.84 9.16 10.86
N GLN A 22 -5.54 8.11 10.09
CA GLN A 22 -5.45 6.72 10.57
C GLN A 22 -4.02 6.36 10.95
N SER A 23 -3.88 5.25 11.67
CA SER A 23 -2.57 4.70 12.05
C SER A 23 -2.48 3.22 11.70
N THR A 24 -1.28 2.76 11.38
CA THR A 24 -0.94 1.35 11.23
C THR A 24 0.21 0.98 12.14
N MET A 25 0.26 -0.28 12.58
CA MET A 25 1.36 -0.81 13.37
C MET A 25 2.20 -1.79 12.56
N VAL A 26 3.52 -1.71 12.74
CA VAL A 26 4.51 -2.59 12.11
C VAL A 26 5.38 -3.18 13.21
N GLU A 27 5.49 -4.50 13.27
CA GLU A 27 6.38 -5.16 14.19
C GLU A 27 7.79 -5.25 13.58
N VAL A 28 8.72 -4.52 14.15
CA VAL A 28 10.11 -4.44 13.68
C VAL A 28 10.97 -5.56 14.27
N ALA A 29 10.74 -5.88 15.55
CA ALA A 29 11.56 -6.84 16.29
C ALA A 29 11.69 -8.23 15.62
N PRO A 30 10.61 -8.84 15.05
CA PRO A 30 10.73 -10.14 14.38
C PRO A 30 11.58 -10.12 13.11
N SER A 31 11.78 -8.95 12.51
CA SER A 31 12.60 -8.77 11.30
C SER A 31 14.07 -8.46 11.60
N LEU A 32 14.44 -8.42 12.88
CA LEU A 32 15.79 -8.15 13.34
C LEU A 32 16.40 -9.41 13.97
N GLU A 33 17.51 -9.87 13.41
CA GLU A 33 18.32 -10.92 14.01
C GLU A 33 19.34 -10.31 14.99
N LYS A 34 19.51 -10.90 16.17
CA LYS A 34 20.45 -10.46 17.21
C LYS A 34 20.90 -11.62 18.07
N SER A 35 21.96 -11.44 18.86
CA SER A 35 22.35 -12.41 19.88
C SER A 35 21.37 -12.42 21.06
N ASP A 36 21.23 -13.59 21.71
CA ASP A 36 20.42 -13.72 22.92
C ASP A 36 20.97 -12.86 24.06
N GLY A 37 20.06 -12.29 24.85
CA GLY A 37 20.39 -11.42 25.96
C GLY A 37 20.81 -9.98 25.60
N VAL A 38 20.88 -9.66 24.30
CA VAL A 38 21.19 -8.30 23.84
C VAL A 38 19.92 -7.44 23.79
N THR A 39 19.94 -6.31 24.48
CA THR A 39 18.87 -5.31 24.42
C THR A 39 19.07 -4.42 23.20
N ILE A 40 18.00 -4.22 22.42
CA ILE A 40 18.01 -3.34 21.25
C ILE A 40 17.27 -2.05 21.58
N THR A 41 17.87 -0.94 21.24
CA THR A 41 17.21 0.37 21.21
C THR A 41 16.80 0.69 19.78
N TYR A 42 15.58 1.21 19.63
CA TYR A 42 15.01 1.54 18.33
C TYR A 42 14.83 3.04 18.20
N LYS A 43 15.04 3.56 17.00
CA LYS A 43 14.65 4.92 16.61
C LYS A 43 13.92 4.90 15.29
N ALA A 44 12.94 5.78 15.13
CA ALA A 44 12.22 5.97 13.89
C ALA A 44 12.25 7.44 13.48
N SER A 45 12.43 7.69 12.20
CA SER A 45 12.35 9.02 11.61
C SER A 45 11.56 8.95 10.30
N VAL A 46 10.96 10.07 9.88
CA VAL A 46 10.18 10.18 8.66
C VAL A 46 10.85 11.20 7.74
N ALA A 47 11.06 10.83 6.48
CA ALA A 47 11.71 11.69 5.50
C ALA A 47 10.90 12.99 5.24
N ASP A 48 9.56 12.88 5.21
CA ASP A 48 8.66 14.04 5.16
C ASP A 48 7.60 13.95 6.26
N GLY A 49 7.85 14.66 7.36
CA GLY A 49 6.97 14.70 8.53
C GLY A 49 5.65 15.43 8.29
N SER A 50 5.46 16.11 7.16
CA SER A 50 4.16 16.69 6.78
C SER A 50 3.19 15.64 6.24
N ILE A 51 3.72 14.52 5.68
CA ILE A 51 2.93 13.44 5.08
C ILE A 51 2.55 12.40 6.13
N ALA A 52 3.51 11.98 6.96
CA ALA A 52 3.27 10.99 8.00
C ALA A 52 4.11 11.29 9.26
N SER A 53 3.70 10.74 10.38
CA SER A 53 4.51 10.66 11.60
C SER A 53 4.75 9.19 11.95
N ALA A 54 5.85 8.93 12.65
CA ALA A 54 6.22 7.60 13.11
C ALA A 54 6.75 7.67 14.54
N ALA A 55 6.36 6.69 15.35
CA ALA A 55 6.88 6.48 16.71
C ALA A 55 7.15 4.99 16.91
N ILE A 56 8.28 4.65 17.50
CA ILE A 56 8.64 3.27 17.81
C ILE A 56 8.81 3.09 19.30
N ALA A 57 8.22 2.02 19.84
CA ALA A 57 8.33 1.66 21.24
C ALA A 57 9.56 0.78 21.50
N GLU A 58 9.94 0.63 22.75
CA GLU A 58 11.10 -0.19 23.17
C GLU A 58 10.95 -1.67 22.81
N ASP A 59 9.72 -2.17 22.69
CA ASP A 59 9.40 -3.53 22.25
C ASP A 59 9.51 -3.73 20.73
N GLY A 60 9.90 -2.69 19.99
CA GLY A 60 10.04 -2.73 18.53
C GLY A 60 8.74 -2.59 17.76
N LYS A 61 7.64 -2.14 18.40
CA LYS A 61 6.40 -1.81 17.70
C LYS A 61 6.45 -0.38 17.16
N LEU A 62 6.44 -0.28 15.84
CA LEU A 62 6.41 0.98 15.11
C LEU A 62 4.98 1.35 14.76
N THR A 63 4.54 2.53 15.22
CA THR A 63 3.25 3.12 14.82
C THR A 63 3.49 4.21 13.79
N ILE A 64 2.84 4.09 12.63
CA ILE A 64 2.89 5.08 11.54
C ILE A 64 1.51 5.70 11.41
N ARG A 65 1.41 7.03 11.44
CA ARG A 65 0.17 7.79 11.29
C ARG A 65 0.21 8.64 10.02
N GLY A 66 -0.84 8.55 9.19
CA GLY A 66 -1.00 9.38 8.01
C GLY A 66 -1.50 10.78 8.38
N LEU A 67 -0.84 11.82 7.91
CA LEU A 67 -1.18 13.22 8.16
C LEU A 67 -1.74 13.92 6.92
N LYS A 68 -1.11 13.72 5.77
CA LYS A 68 -1.47 14.32 4.49
C LYS A 68 -1.25 13.31 3.37
N THR A 69 -2.09 13.32 2.36
CA THR A 69 -1.93 12.45 1.18
C THR A 69 -0.59 12.69 0.49
N GLY A 70 0.11 11.61 0.18
CA GLY A 70 1.44 11.65 -0.44
C GLY A 70 2.21 10.36 -0.20
N THR A 71 3.49 10.38 -0.54
CA THR A 71 4.43 9.28 -0.31
C THR A 71 5.62 9.79 0.47
N THR A 72 6.08 9.00 1.44
CA THR A 72 7.26 9.27 2.25
C THR A 72 7.95 7.96 2.60
N GLN A 73 9.05 8.04 3.33
CA GLN A 73 9.75 6.87 3.87
C GLN A 73 9.92 7.04 5.37
N VAL A 74 9.69 5.96 6.10
CA VAL A 74 10.05 5.85 7.51
C VAL A 74 11.36 5.10 7.59
N GLN A 75 12.37 5.71 8.21
CA GLN A 75 13.64 5.05 8.52
C GLN A 75 13.59 4.51 9.94
N VAL A 76 13.96 3.26 10.11
CA VAL A 76 14.08 2.61 11.40
C VAL A 76 15.55 2.26 11.62
N GLU A 77 16.08 2.69 12.75
CA GLU A 77 17.42 2.37 13.24
C GLU A 77 17.29 1.44 14.44
N ALA A 78 18.10 0.40 14.48
CA ALA A 78 18.22 -0.51 15.62
C ALA A 78 19.70 -0.56 16.07
N SER A 79 19.93 -0.41 17.36
CA SER A 79 21.28 -0.41 17.97
C SER A 79 21.29 -1.26 19.24
N ASP A 80 22.35 -2.02 19.39
CA ASP A 80 22.67 -2.75 20.62
C ASP A 80 23.68 -2.00 21.54
N GLY A 81 24.09 -0.80 21.11
CA GLY A 81 25.07 0.01 21.83
C GLY A 81 26.54 -0.49 21.72
N ILE A 82 26.77 -1.59 20.99
CA ILE A 82 28.10 -2.23 20.86
C ILE A 82 28.59 -2.14 19.42
N SER A 83 27.76 -2.50 18.46
CA SER A 83 28.06 -2.48 17.03
C SER A 83 27.55 -1.19 16.37
N THR A 84 27.92 -1.00 15.10
CA THR A 84 27.33 0.06 14.28
C THR A 84 25.81 -0.16 14.16
N PRO A 85 24.99 0.86 14.42
CA PRO A 85 23.54 0.76 14.26
C PRO A 85 23.15 0.33 12.84
N VAL A 86 22.14 -0.52 12.75
CA VAL A 86 21.60 -0.98 11.45
C VAL A 86 20.31 -0.24 11.13
N GLN A 87 20.11 0.04 9.85
CA GLN A 87 18.98 0.82 9.37
C GLN A 87 18.19 0.07 8.30
N THR A 88 16.88 0.32 8.26
CA THR A 88 16.00 -0.12 7.19
C THR A 88 15.02 0.99 6.84
N SER A 89 14.49 0.97 5.62
CA SER A 89 13.55 1.96 5.11
C SER A 89 12.22 1.30 4.78
N ILE A 90 11.13 1.95 5.19
CA ILE A 90 9.75 1.50 4.98
C ILE A 90 9.07 2.54 4.09
N PRO A 91 8.78 2.23 2.82
CA PRO A 91 7.98 3.10 1.98
C PRO A 91 6.55 3.21 2.53
N VAL A 92 6.08 4.44 2.69
CA VAL A 92 4.74 4.75 3.22
C VAL A 92 3.99 5.62 2.22
N ARG A 93 2.78 5.20 1.91
CA ARG A 93 1.84 5.99 1.12
C ARG A 93 0.64 6.36 1.98
N VAL A 94 0.39 7.65 2.12
CA VAL A 94 -0.80 8.16 2.79
C VAL A 94 -1.86 8.48 1.74
N VAL A 95 -3.06 7.96 1.94
CA VAL A 95 -4.21 8.09 1.05
C VAL A 95 -5.37 8.73 1.81
N LYS A 96 -6.35 9.26 1.09
CA LYS A 96 -7.51 9.90 1.73
C LYS A 96 -8.29 8.91 2.58
N ASP A 97 -8.53 7.71 2.06
CA ASP A 97 -9.15 6.60 2.76
C ASP A 97 -8.47 5.27 2.36
N ALA A 98 -7.86 4.59 3.31
CA ALA A 98 -7.18 3.31 3.06
C ALA A 98 -8.17 2.14 2.87
N SER A 99 -9.44 2.30 3.19
CA SER A 99 -10.49 1.31 2.97
C SER A 99 -11.07 1.35 1.55
N GLU A 100 -10.92 2.47 0.83
CA GLU A 100 -11.43 2.57 -0.55
C GLU A 100 -10.62 1.68 -1.51
N PRO A 101 -11.26 0.78 -2.26
CA PRO A 101 -10.55 -0.10 -3.19
C PRO A 101 -10.09 0.63 -4.47
N VAL A 102 -10.76 1.71 -4.87
CA VAL A 102 -10.45 2.47 -6.11
C VAL A 102 -10.37 3.96 -5.82
N TYR A 103 -9.25 4.57 -6.18
CA TYR A 103 -9.02 6.01 -5.97
C TYR A 103 -9.42 6.87 -7.17
N SER A 104 -9.28 6.36 -8.38
CA SER A 104 -9.70 7.07 -9.59
C SER A 104 -9.90 6.15 -10.79
N VAL A 105 -10.75 6.59 -11.72
CA VAL A 105 -11.02 5.95 -13.00
C VAL A 105 -10.99 7.03 -14.08
N TYR A 106 -10.14 6.86 -15.11
CA TYR A 106 -9.99 7.82 -16.19
C TYR A 106 -9.44 7.23 -17.48
N PRO A 107 -9.62 7.88 -18.64
CA PRO A 107 -10.46 9.04 -18.88
C PRO A 107 -11.96 8.68 -18.88
N ILE A 108 -12.80 9.63 -18.53
CA ILE A 108 -14.23 9.52 -18.70
C ILE A 108 -14.69 10.79 -19.44
N PRO A 109 -15.20 10.71 -20.67
CA PRO A 109 -15.48 9.49 -21.47
C PRO A 109 -14.22 8.73 -21.90
N ALA A 110 -14.35 7.38 -22.00
CA ALA A 110 -13.30 6.51 -22.48
C ALA A 110 -13.41 6.27 -24.00
N THR A 111 -12.27 6.16 -24.69
CA THR A 111 -12.22 5.84 -26.14
C THR A 111 -11.63 4.46 -26.36
N THR A 112 -10.33 4.29 -26.15
CA THR A 112 -9.60 3.05 -26.39
C THR A 112 -9.26 2.32 -25.09
N GLU A 113 -9.05 3.06 -24.01
CA GLU A 113 -8.61 2.53 -22.73
C GLU A 113 -9.30 3.23 -21.55
N LEU A 114 -9.35 2.52 -20.43
CA LEU A 114 -9.80 3.01 -19.14
C LEU A 114 -8.75 2.63 -18.10
N ASN A 115 -8.25 3.60 -17.38
CA ASN A 115 -7.27 3.41 -16.32
C ASN A 115 -7.99 3.42 -14.97
N ILE A 116 -7.70 2.44 -14.13
CA ILE A 116 -8.22 2.30 -12.79
C ILE A 116 -7.05 2.39 -11.82
N VAL A 117 -7.05 3.40 -10.96
CA VAL A 117 -6.07 3.54 -9.88
C VAL A 117 -6.64 2.85 -8.65
N LEU A 118 -6.01 1.75 -8.28
CA LEU A 118 -6.41 0.91 -7.15
C LEU A 118 -5.62 1.29 -5.89
N ASN A 119 -6.19 0.95 -4.76
CA ASN A 119 -5.46 0.96 -3.50
C ASN A 119 -4.25 0.00 -3.60
N PRO A 120 -3.02 0.47 -3.36
CA PRO A 120 -1.82 -0.37 -3.46
C PRO A 120 -1.79 -1.58 -2.51
N ALA A 121 -2.61 -1.59 -1.47
CA ALA A 121 -2.77 -2.74 -0.57
C ALA A 121 -3.52 -3.92 -1.25
N ILE A 122 -4.22 -3.66 -2.37
CA ILE A 122 -4.90 -4.72 -3.11
C ILE A 122 -3.88 -5.60 -3.82
N GLN A 123 -3.94 -6.90 -3.54
CA GLN A 123 -3.13 -7.91 -4.22
C GLN A 123 -3.85 -8.49 -5.44
N ARG A 124 -5.17 -8.63 -5.35
CA ARG A 124 -6.04 -9.16 -6.41
C ARG A 124 -7.33 -8.36 -6.49
N ALA A 125 -7.77 -8.10 -7.72
CA ALA A 125 -9.06 -7.46 -7.98
C ALA A 125 -9.76 -8.17 -9.13
N ASN A 126 -11.06 -8.45 -8.98
CA ASN A 126 -11.93 -8.82 -10.08
C ASN A 126 -12.56 -7.55 -10.64
N ILE A 127 -12.42 -7.34 -11.95
CA ILE A 127 -12.91 -6.16 -12.65
C ILE A 127 -13.95 -6.58 -13.68
N GLN A 128 -15.13 -5.99 -13.56
CA GLN A 128 -16.29 -6.28 -14.40
C GLN A 128 -16.80 -4.99 -15.05
N ILE A 129 -17.27 -5.11 -16.29
CA ILE A 129 -17.96 -4.04 -17.02
C ILE A 129 -19.32 -4.57 -17.46
N TYR A 130 -20.37 -3.79 -17.17
CA TYR A 130 -21.74 -4.08 -17.55
C TYR A 130 -22.27 -2.96 -18.45
N SER A 131 -23.05 -3.33 -19.47
CA SER A 131 -23.86 -2.36 -20.22
C SER A 131 -25.03 -1.86 -19.37
N LEU A 132 -25.71 -0.80 -19.82
CA LEU A 132 -26.95 -0.33 -19.16
C LEU A 132 -28.04 -1.38 -19.07
N SER A 133 -28.09 -2.33 -20.03
CA SER A 133 -29.04 -3.46 -20.00
C SER A 133 -28.61 -4.57 -19.03
N GLY A 134 -27.53 -4.40 -18.27
CA GLY A 134 -27.04 -5.40 -17.32
C GLY A 134 -26.22 -6.54 -17.96
N VAL A 135 -25.96 -6.48 -19.27
CA VAL A 135 -25.13 -7.49 -19.94
C VAL A 135 -23.67 -7.28 -19.55
N LYS A 136 -23.03 -8.36 -19.10
CA LYS A 136 -21.62 -8.35 -18.74
C LYS A 136 -20.75 -8.31 -20.01
N ALA A 137 -20.04 -7.21 -20.22
CA ALA A 137 -19.17 -6.99 -21.36
C ALA A 137 -17.70 -7.36 -21.09
N LEU A 138 -17.28 -7.37 -19.80
CA LEU A 138 -15.95 -7.77 -19.35
C LEU A 138 -16.05 -8.39 -17.96
N ASP A 139 -15.26 -9.44 -17.71
CA ASP A 139 -15.05 -10.05 -16.40
C ASP A 139 -13.63 -10.62 -16.36
N ARG A 140 -12.76 -10.01 -15.54
CA ARG A 140 -11.36 -10.44 -15.46
C ARG A 140 -10.81 -10.25 -14.07
N ASP A 141 -9.97 -11.22 -13.68
CA ASP A 141 -9.14 -11.15 -12.48
C ASP A 141 -7.76 -10.55 -12.82
N TYR A 142 -7.32 -9.65 -11.94
CA TYR A 142 -6.02 -9.00 -12.01
C TYR A 142 -5.23 -9.24 -10.74
N THR A 143 -4.00 -9.68 -10.89
CA THR A 143 -3.00 -9.62 -9.83
C THR A 143 -2.31 -8.28 -9.93
N VAL A 144 -2.50 -7.42 -8.92
CA VAL A 144 -2.06 -6.00 -8.96
C VAL A 144 -0.90 -5.69 -8.02
N ALA A 145 -0.47 -6.64 -7.22
CA ALA A 145 0.66 -6.63 -6.28
C ALA A 145 1.55 -5.37 -6.35
N GLY A 146 1.14 -4.28 -5.69
CA GLY A 146 1.91 -3.04 -5.61
C GLY A 146 1.88 -2.11 -6.83
N ILE A 147 1.29 -2.53 -7.97
CA ILE A 147 1.24 -1.72 -9.20
C ILE A 147 0.29 -0.52 -9.05
N GLY A 148 -0.78 -0.67 -8.24
CA GLY A 148 -1.73 0.40 -7.95
C GLY A 148 -2.51 0.94 -9.15
N LYS A 149 -2.31 0.38 -10.36
CA LYS A 149 -2.97 0.83 -11.59
C LYS A 149 -3.23 -0.34 -12.53
N VAL A 150 -4.47 -0.44 -13.02
CA VAL A 150 -4.87 -1.39 -14.07
C VAL A 150 -5.32 -0.61 -15.30
N LYS A 151 -4.83 -1.01 -16.47
CA LYS A 151 -5.26 -0.50 -17.77
C LYS A 151 -6.20 -1.51 -18.42
N LEU A 152 -7.44 -1.10 -18.70
CA LEU A 152 -8.41 -1.88 -19.46
C LEU A 152 -8.48 -1.39 -20.90
N LEU A 153 -8.40 -2.30 -21.85
CA LEU A 153 -8.69 -1.99 -23.26
C LEU A 153 -10.18 -2.09 -23.48
N VAL A 154 -10.83 -0.95 -23.75
CA VAL A 154 -12.28 -0.83 -23.99
C VAL A 154 -12.61 -0.52 -25.45
N LYS A 155 -11.62 -0.58 -26.35
CA LYS A 155 -11.79 -0.28 -27.77
C LYS A 155 -12.86 -1.15 -28.47
N ASN A 156 -13.07 -2.36 -27.99
CA ASN A 156 -14.05 -3.31 -28.56
C ASN A 156 -15.47 -3.15 -27.99
N LEU A 157 -15.66 -2.26 -27.02
CA LEU A 157 -16.99 -1.93 -26.51
C LEU A 157 -17.67 -0.96 -27.49
N ALA A 158 -18.95 -1.18 -27.76
CA ALA A 158 -19.76 -0.23 -28.53
C ALA A 158 -19.86 1.13 -27.79
N PRO A 159 -20.01 2.25 -28.50
CA PRO A 159 -20.31 3.52 -27.85
C PRO A 159 -21.56 3.42 -26.97
N GLY A 160 -21.50 3.97 -25.78
CA GLY A 160 -22.61 3.89 -24.83
C GLY A 160 -22.20 4.08 -23.38
N ALA A 161 -23.16 3.99 -22.48
CA ALA A 161 -22.93 4.06 -21.04
C ALA A 161 -22.75 2.64 -20.46
N TYR A 162 -21.79 2.54 -19.55
CA TYR A 162 -21.38 1.31 -18.88
C TYR A 162 -21.20 1.51 -17.41
N THR A 163 -21.27 0.42 -16.67
CA THR A 163 -20.95 0.36 -15.25
C THR A 163 -19.69 -0.49 -15.04
N LEU A 164 -18.65 0.12 -14.49
CA LEU A 164 -17.47 -0.56 -13.97
C LEU A 164 -17.75 -1.03 -12.56
N ARG A 165 -17.43 -2.29 -12.26
CA ARG A 165 -17.42 -2.85 -10.91
C ARG A 165 -16.05 -3.44 -10.61
N VAL A 166 -15.48 -3.07 -9.47
CA VAL A 166 -14.23 -3.62 -8.97
C VAL A 166 -14.51 -4.31 -7.64
N GLN A 167 -14.11 -5.56 -7.50
CA GLN A 167 -14.23 -6.35 -6.27
C GLN A 167 -12.83 -6.76 -5.80
N SER A 168 -12.55 -6.59 -4.52
CA SER A 168 -11.30 -6.97 -3.88
C SER A 168 -11.53 -7.36 -2.42
N ALA A 169 -10.46 -7.80 -1.73
CA ALA A 169 -10.51 -8.07 -0.30
C ALA A 169 -10.82 -6.81 0.55
N GLN A 170 -10.52 -5.60 0.03
CA GLN A 170 -10.81 -4.32 0.67
C GLN A 170 -12.25 -3.84 0.45
N GLY A 171 -13.01 -4.53 -0.39
CA GLY A 171 -14.39 -4.19 -0.66
C GLY A 171 -14.73 -4.12 -2.16
N SER A 172 -15.88 -3.51 -2.47
CA SER A 172 -16.36 -3.32 -3.83
C SER A 172 -16.51 -1.84 -4.16
N TYR A 173 -16.25 -1.52 -5.43
CA TYR A 173 -16.41 -0.17 -5.99
C TYR A 173 -17.20 -0.25 -7.28
N THR A 174 -18.08 0.73 -7.49
CA THR A 174 -18.90 0.81 -8.71
C THR A 174 -18.83 2.23 -9.26
N LYS A 175 -18.64 2.36 -10.59
CA LYS A 175 -18.56 3.65 -11.28
C LYS A 175 -19.19 3.56 -12.65
N ALA A 176 -20.10 4.48 -12.95
CA ALA A 176 -20.58 4.67 -14.31
C ALA A 176 -19.52 5.39 -15.17
N PHE A 177 -19.40 5.02 -16.43
CA PHE A 177 -18.58 5.71 -17.41
C PHE A 177 -19.23 5.65 -18.80
N VAL A 178 -18.80 6.56 -19.69
CA VAL A 178 -19.25 6.65 -21.07
C VAL A 178 -18.12 6.18 -21.98
N LYS A 179 -18.41 5.27 -22.89
CA LYS A 179 -17.56 4.88 -24.02
C LYS A 179 -17.97 5.69 -25.26
N LYS A 180 -17.02 6.39 -25.85
CA LYS A 180 -17.12 7.05 -27.14
C LYS A 180 -16.55 6.21 -28.26
#